data_9bae3c8953e22eeaa27182c0b43f7d98
#
_entry.id   9bae3c8953e22eeaa27182c0b43f7d98
#
_cell.length_a   1.000
_cell.length_b   1.000
_cell.length_c   1.000
_cell.angle_alpha   90.00
_cell.angle_beta   90.00
_cell.angle_gamma   90.00
#
_symmetry.space_group_name_H-M   'P 1'
#
loop_
_entity.id
_entity.type
_entity.pdbx_description
1 polymer ?
#
loop_
_entity_poly.entity_id
_entity_poly.type
_entity_poly.pdbx_seq_one_letter_code
_entity_poly.pdbx_strand_id
1 'polypeptide(L)'
;MKFVIQRVTEASCTVDGNVTGAIQKGFLVLIGIADTDTTAIADKMIKKLLGLRIFEDADGKTNLSLADVGGSLLLISQFTLYADCRKGNRPSFVRAGKPEMASRMYDYIVARCKEQIPDTGCGIFGADMKISLCLLYTSPSPRDRSL
;
A
#
# COMPACT_ATOMS: atom_id res chain seq x y z
N MET A 1 -4.74 -10.42 5.89
CA MET A 1 -3.96 -9.45 5.06
C MET A 1 -4.53 -8.06 5.25
N LYS A 2 -3.68 -7.06 5.35
CA LYS A 2 -4.09 -5.66 5.47
C LYS A 2 -3.34 -4.83 4.45
N PHE A 3 -4.08 -3.98 3.73
CA PHE A 3 -3.51 -2.96 2.86
C PHE A 3 -3.90 -1.59 3.41
N VAL A 4 -2.93 -0.75 3.67
CA VAL A 4 -3.15 0.67 3.98
C VAL A 4 -2.77 1.46 2.74
N ILE A 5 -3.75 2.14 2.17
CA ILE A 5 -3.64 2.78 0.85
C ILE A 5 -3.66 4.29 1.03
N GLN A 6 -2.63 4.95 0.50
CA GLN A 6 -2.53 6.41 0.46
C GLN A 6 -2.51 6.86 -0.99
N ARG A 7 -3.41 7.79 -1.36
CA ARG A 7 -3.32 8.48 -2.65
C ARG A 7 -2.17 9.48 -2.58
N VAL A 8 -1.29 9.46 -3.55
CA VAL A 8 -0.12 10.33 -3.55
C VAL A 8 0.05 11.04 -4.88
N THR A 9 0.68 12.22 -4.85
CA THR A 9 1.18 12.89 -6.04
C THR A 9 2.55 12.33 -6.43
N GLU A 10 3.30 11.88 -5.43
CA GLU A 10 4.59 11.21 -5.58
C GLU A 10 4.91 10.43 -4.30
N ALA A 11 5.70 9.39 -4.44
CA ALA A 11 6.24 8.64 -3.30
C ALA A 11 7.53 7.92 -3.70
N SER A 12 8.39 7.67 -2.74
CA SER A 12 9.64 6.95 -2.95
C SER A 12 10.05 6.14 -1.73
N CYS A 13 10.81 5.09 -1.99
CA CYS A 13 11.45 4.27 -0.97
C CYS A 13 12.95 4.31 -1.15
N THR A 14 13.68 4.57 -0.08
CA THR A 14 15.14 4.61 -0.07
C THR A 14 15.68 3.64 0.97
N VAL A 15 16.68 2.84 0.57
CA VAL A 15 17.39 1.90 1.44
C VAL A 15 18.89 2.18 1.28
N ASP A 16 19.57 2.43 2.39
CA ASP A 16 21.01 2.73 2.41
C ASP A 16 21.41 3.84 1.42
N GLY A 17 20.60 4.88 1.33
CA GLY A 17 20.84 6.03 0.44
C GLY A 17 20.46 5.79 -1.02
N ASN A 18 19.99 4.61 -1.39
CA ASN A 18 19.61 4.26 -2.76
C ASN A 18 18.10 4.16 -2.91
N VAL A 19 17.54 4.78 -3.93
CA VAL A 19 16.10 4.68 -4.24
C VAL A 19 15.82 3.29 -4.80
N THR A 20 14.97 2.52 -4.12
CA THR A 20 14.54 1.18 -4.56
C THR A 20 13.29 1.22 -5.41
N GLY A 21 12.45 2.24 -5.22
CA GLY A 21 11.24 2.46 -6.00
C GLY A 21 10.78 3.90 -5.85
N ALA A 22 10.25 4.46 -6.92
CA ALA A 22 9.67 5.80 -6.92
C ALA A 22 8.52 5.86 -7.91
N ILE A 23 7.47 6.60 -7.55
CA ILE A 23 6.30 6.79 -8.39
C ILE A 23 5.87 8.25 -8.38
N GLN A 24 5.14 8.65 -9.41
CA GLN A 24 4.37 9.88 -9.45
C GLN A 24 2.96 9.60 -8.92
N LYS A 25 1.93 10.20 -9.48
CA LYS A 25 0.54 10.02 -9.05
C LYS A 25 0.14 8.54 -8.97
N GLY A 26 -0.45 8.15 -7.87
CA GLY A 26 -0.91 6.78 -7.67
C GLY A 26 -1.17 6.44 -6.22
N PHE A 27 -0.87 5.20 -5.86
CA PHE A 27 -1.00 4.69 -4.49
C PHE A 27 0.35 4.30 -3.90
N LEU A 28 0.60 4.78 -2.68
CA LEU A 28 1.52 4.11 -1.76
C LEU A 28 0.68 3.11 -0.95
N VAL A 29 1.07 1.85 -0.96
CA VAL A 29 0.36 0.77 -0.26
C VAL A 29 1.29 0.11 0.75
N LEU A 30 0.93 0.17 2.02
CA LEU A 30 1.58 -0.60 3.06
C LEU A 30 0.86 -1.95 3.19
N ILE A 31 1.63 -3.05 3.15
CA ILE A 31 1.10 -4.41 3.09
C ILE A 31 1.48 -5.18 4.34
N GLY A 32 0.49 -5.58 5.12
CA GLY A 32 0.63 -6.49 6.26
C GLY A 32 0.14 -7.88 5.89
N ILE A 33 0.95 -8.88 6.17
CA ILE A 33 0.66 -10.29 5.87
C ILE A 33 0.58 -11.06 7.18
N ALA A 34 -0.47 -11.87 7.33
CA ALA A 34 -0.67 -12.76 8.48
C ALA A 34 -0.32 -14.21 8.09
N ASP A 35 0.00 -15.04 9.09
CA ASP A 35 0.30 -16.46 8.86
C ASP A 35 -0.83 -17.23 8.16
N THR A 36 -2.07 -16.78 8.34
CA THR A 36 -3.26 -17.43 7.75
C THR A 36 -3.54 -16.99 6.32
N ASP A 37 -2.77 -16.06 5.77
CA ASP A 37 -3.01 -15.55 4.41
C ASP A 37 -2.60 -16.56 3.35
N THR A 38 -3.37 -16.57 2.26
CA THR A 38 -3.16 -17.44 1.10
C THR A 38 -3.07 -16.61 -0.18
N THR A 39 -2.62 -17.21 -1.27
CA THR A 39 -2.61 -16.55 -2.58
C THR A 39 -4.01 -16.17 -3.05
N ALA A 40 -5.04 -16.96 -2.68
CA ALA A 40 -6.43 -16.63 -2.99
C ALA A 40 -6.87 -15.34 -2.28
N ILE A 41 -6.45 -15.15 -1.01
CA ILE A 41 -6.71 -13.91 -0.27
C ILE A 41 -5.96 -12.75 -0.93
N ALA A 42 -4.70 -12.94 -1.30
CA ALA A 42 -3.91 -11.93 -1.98
C ALA A 42 -4.56 -11.50 -3.31
N ASP A 43 -5.03 -12.45 -4.11
CA ASP A 43 -5.70 -12.16 -5.38
C ASP A 43 -6.96 -11.30 -5.18
N LYS A 44 -7.77 -11.60 -4.17
CA LYS A 44 -8.94 -10.79 -3.82
C LYS A 44 -8.56 -9.38 -3.40
N MET A 45 -7.50 -9.24 -2.60
CA MET A 45 -7.01 -7.95 -2.14
C MET A 45 -6.48 -7.12 -3.31
N ILE A 46 -5.72 -7.73 -4.20
CA ILE A 46 -5.18 -7.07 -5.40
C ILE A 46 -6.33 -6.60 -6.31
N LYS A 47 -7.30 -7.46 -6.56
CA LYS A 47 -8.47 -7.10 -7.36
C LYS A 47 -9.21 -5.91 -6.77
N LYS A 48 -9.40 -5.90 -5.45
CA LYS A 48 -10.03 -4.78 -4.76
C LYS A 48 -9.18 -3.52 -4.89
N LEU A 49 -7.88 -3.60 -4.64
CA LEU A 49 -6.96 -2.46 -4.74
C LEU A 49 -7.02 -1.80 -6.12
N LEU A 50 -6.90 -2.60 -7.17
CA LEU A 50 -6.86 -2.09 -8.55
C LEU A 50 -8.23 -1.59 -9.02
N GLY A 51 -9.31 -2.07 -8.41
CA GLY A 51 -10.67 -1.65 -8.74
C GLY A 51 -11.21 -0.48 -7.91
N LEU A 52 -10.48 -0.04 -6.87
CA LEU A 52 -10.94 1.09 -6.05
C LEU A 52 -11.07 2.37 -6.88
N ARG A 53 -12.23 3.00 -6.79
CA ARG A 53 -12.56 4.20 -7.55
C ARG A 53 -12.49 5.41 -6.62
N ILE A 54 -11.26 5.77 -6.22
CA ILE A 54 -11.02 6.80 -5.21
C ILE A 54 -10.23 8.01 -5.72
N PHE A 55 -10.07 8.14 -7.03
CA PHE A 55 -9.60 9.38 -7.65
C PHE A 55 -10.79 10.21 -8.14
N GLU A 56 -10.65 11.53 -8.12
CA GLU A 56 -11.69 12.43 -8.55
C GLU A 56 -11.89 12.41 -10.06
N ASP A 57 -13.17 12.45 -10.48
CA ASP A 57 -13.55 12.67 -11.87
C ASP A 57 -13.63 14.16 -12.21
N ALA A 58 -14.07 14.47 -13.44
CA ALA A 58 -14.23 15.85 -13.92
C ALA A 58 -15.21 16.70 -13.08
N ASP A 59 -16.15 16.03 -12.39
CA ASP A 59 -17.15 16.67 -11.53
C ASP A 59 -16.68 16.79 -10.07
N GLY A 60 -15.44 16.41 -9.78
CA GLY A 60 -14.88 16.42 -8.43
C GLY A 60 -15.40 15.30 -7.53
N LYS A 61 -16.01 14.26 -8.09
CA LYS A 61 -16.54 13.12 -7.35
C LYS A 61 -15.52 11.99 -7.32
N THR A 62 -15.43 11.32 -6.19
CA THR A 62 -14.61 10.11 -6.01
C THR A 62 -15.17 8.99 -6.88
N ASN A 63 -14.57 8.72 -8.02
CA ASN A 63 -15.15 7.87 -9.06
C ASN A 63 -14.17 7.12 -9.95
N LEU A 64 -12.92 7.53 -10.07
CA LEU A 64 -11.96 6.94 -11.01
C LEU A 64 -11.01 5.97 -10.31
N SER A 65 -10.69 4.89 -11.01
CA SER A 65 -9.72 3.88 -10.56
C SER A 65 -8.28 4.30 -10.88
N LEU A 66 -7.32 3.54 -10.37
CA LEU A 66 -5.91 3.75 -10.64
C LEU A 66 -5.61 3.71 -12.17
N ALA A 67 -6.18 2.74 -12.88
CA ALA A 67 -6.00 2.61 -14.32
C ALA A 67 -6.62 3.79 -15.08
N ASP A 68 -7.78 4.28 -14.64
CA ASP A 68 -8.46 5.42 -15.28
C ASP A 68 -7.61 6.69 -15.26
N VAL A 69 -6.81 6.89 -14.21
CA VAL A 69 -5.95 8.07 -14.07
C VAL A 69 -4.51 7.83 -14.52
N GLY A 70 -4.21 6.64 -15.04
CA GLY A 70 -2.84 6.27 -15.42
C GLY A 70 -1.88 6.27 -14.25
N GLY A 71 -2.37 5.90 -13.06
CA GLY A 71 -1.58 5.94 -11.84
C GLY A 71 -0.63 4.77 -11.67
N SER A 72 0.30 4.93 -10.74
CA SER A 72 1.34 3.96 -10.41
C SER A 72 1.16 3.40 -9.02
N LEU A 73 1.90 2.33 -8.70
CA LEU A 73 1.90 1.70 -7.38
C LEU A 73 3.29 1.72 -6.77
N LEU A 74 3.36 2.01 -5.47
CA LEU A 74 4.55 1.74 -4.65
C LEU A 74 4.13 0.83 -3.51
N LEU A 75 4.61 -0.42 -3.52
CA LEU A 75 4.20 -1.47 -2.59
C LEU A 75 5.29 -1.69 -1.54
N ILE A 76 4.93 -1.51 -0.28
CA ILE A 76 5.87 -1.59 0.86
C ILE A 76 5.37 -2.64 1.84
N SER A 77 6.21 -3.61 2.16
CA SER A 77 5.90 -4.58 3.22
C SER A 77 5.98 -3.92 4.59
N GLN A 78 4.94 -4.12 5.42
CA GLN A 78 4.83 -3.52 6.75
C GLN A 78 4.16 -4.49 7.72
N PHE A 79 4.95 -5.36 8.36
CA PHE A 79 4.40 -6.36 9.30
C PHE A 79 3.76 -5.72 10.53
N THR A 80 4.19 -4.52 10.91
CA THR A 80 3.68 -3.81 12.09
C THR A 80 2.23 -3.38 11.95
N LEU A 81 1.60 -3.54 10.78
CA LEU A 81 0.15 -3.38 10.64
C LEU A 81 -0.61 -4.42 11.47
N TYR A 82 0.05 -5.51 11.88
CA TYR A 82 -0.50 -6.52 12.79
C TYR A 82 -0.07 -6.29 14.25
N ALA A 83 0.28 -5.07 14.61
CA ALA A 83 0.53 -4.71 16.00
C ALA A 83 -0.72 -4.91 16.85
N ASP A 84 -0.56 -5.57 17.99
CA ASP A 84 -1.61 -5.78 18.97
C ASP A 84 -1.20 -5.13 20.29
N CYS A 85 -1.91 -4.08 20.67
CA CYS A 85 -1.66 -3.30 21.90
C CYS A 85 -2.74 -3.50 22.96
N ARG A 86 -3.58 -4.54 22.85
CA ARG A 86 -4.68 -4.76 23.78
C ARG A 86 -4.21 -5.05 25.21
N LYS A 87 -3.01 -5.60 25.37
CA LYS A 87 -2.45 -6.00 26.68
C LYS A 87 -1.44 -4.99 27.26
N GLY A 88 -1.40 -3.79 26.75
CA GLY A 88 -0.47 -2.76 27.24
C GLY A 88 0.16 -1.95 26.13
N ASN A 89 1.16 -1.17 26.50
CA ASN A 89 1.80 -0.21 25.59
C ASN A 89 2.89 -0.81 24.70
N ARG A 90 3.34 -2.02 25.00
CA ARG A 90 4.30 -2.73 24.16
C ARG A 90 3.52 -3.58 23.13
N PRO A 91 3.65 -3.27 21.83
CA PRO A 91 2.92 -4.02 20.82
C PRO A 91 3.41 -5.47 20.71
N SER A 92 2.48 -6.39 20.48
CA SER A 92 2.75 -7.77 20.10
C SER A 92 2.54 -7.93 18.60
N PHE A 93 3.41 -8.71 17.94
CA PHE A 93 3.34 -8.95 16.50
C PHE A 93 3.12 -10.44 16.18
N VAL A 94 2.57 -11.22 17.12
CA VAL A 94 2.37 -12.67 16.95
C VAL A 94 1.44 -13.02 15.78
N ARG A 95 0.58 -12.10 15.37
CA ARG A 95 -0.34 -12.30 14.24
C ARG A 95 0.31 -12.03 12.88
N ALA A 96 1.45 -11.37 12.87
CA ALA A 96 2.19 -11.14 11.63
C ALA A 96 2.73 -12.46 11.09
N GLY A 97 2.74 -12.60 9.78
CA GLY A 97 3.30 -13.76 9.09
C GLY A 97 4.78 -13.93 9.37
N LYS A 98 5.23 -15.20 9.40
CA LYS A 98 6.67 -15.49 9.53
C LYS A 98 7.43 -14.89 8.34
N PRO A 99 8.67 -14.41 8.57
CA PRO A 99 9.41 -13.68 7.53
C PRO A 99 9.51 -14.39 6.18
N GLU A 100 9.79 -15.68 6.15
CA GLU A 100 9.92 -16.44 4.89
C GLU A 100 8.61 -16.47 4.10
N MET A 101 7.51 -16.81 4.77
CA MET A 101 6.19 -16.87 4.16
C MET A 101 5.75 -15.47 3.72
N ALA A 102 5.94 -14.47 4.57
CA ALA A 102 5.56 -13.09 4.28
C ALA A 102 6.36 -12.53 3.11
N SER A 103 7.65 -12.82 3.00
CA SER A 103 8.49 -12.40 1.89
C SER A 103 8.00 -12.99 0.57
N ARG A 104 7.71 -14.29 0.54
CA ARG A 104 7.18 -14.95 -0.67
C ARG A 104 5.83 -14.39 -1.08
N MET A 105 4.94 -14.14 -0.11
CA MET A 105 3.63 -13.57 -0.38
C MET A 105 3.76 -12.14 -0.90
N TYR A 106 4.65 -11.35 -0.34
CA TYR A 106 4.93 -9.99 -0.80
C TYR A 106 5.43 -10.00 -2.26
N ASP A 107 6.39 -10.86 -2.58
CA ASP A 107 6.90 -11.01 -3.96
C ASP A 107 5.78 -11.41 -4.93
N TYR A 108 4.90 -12.31 -4.51
CA TYR A 108 3.72 -12.69 -5.27
C TYR A 108 2.82 -11.49 -5.56
N ILE A 109 2.52 -10.68 -4.55
CA ILE A 109 1.67 -9.49 -4.69
C ILE A 109 2.30 -8.49 -5.65
N VAL A 110 3.60 -8.23 -5.52
CA VAL A 110 4.34 -7.32 -6.40
C VAL A 110 4.26 -7.80 -7.86
N ALA A 111 4.53 -9.08 -8.10
CA ALA A 111 4.49 -9.66 -9.45
C ALA A 111 3.09 -9.56 -10.07
N ARG A 112 2.06 -9.88 -9.29
CA ARG A 112 0.67 -9.82 -9.76
C ARG A 112 0.24 -8.39 -10.07
N CYS A 113 0.63 -7.42 -9.25
CA CYS A 113 0.33 -6.02 -9.50
C CYS A 113 1.04 -5.50 -10.76
N LYS A 114 2.29 -5.88 -10.99
CA LYS A 114 3.05 -5.49 -12.19
C LYS A 114 2.41 -5.96 -13.49
N GLU A 115 1.70 -7.07 -13.47
CA GLU A 115 0.99 -7.58 -14.67
C GLU A 115 -0.06 -6.58 -15.17
N GLN A 116 -0.70 -5.85 -14.28
CA GLN A 116 -1.79 -4.92 -14.62
C GLN A 116 -1.34 -3.45 -14.58
N ILE A 117 -0.41 -3.11 -13.69
CA ILE A 117 0.17 -1.78 -13.54
C ILE A 117 1.68 -1.92 -13.73
N PRO A 118 2.19 -1.80 -14.95
CA PRO A 118 3.64 -1.98 -15.22
C PRO A 118 4.53 -1.06 -14.39
N ASP A 119 4.09 0.18 -14.13
CA ASP A 119 4.81 1.11 -13.24
C ASP A 119 4.47 0.82 -11.77
N THR A 120 4.91 -0.34 -11.30
CA THR A 120 4.84 -0.75 -9.91
C THR A 120 6.24 -0.81 -9.32
N GLY A 121 6.51 0.09 -8.38
CA GLY A 121 7.74 0.09 -7.59
C GLY A 121 7.54 -0.69 -6.29
N CYS A 122 8.65 -1.07 -5.67
CA CYS A 122 8.63 -1.79 -4.40
C CYS A 122 9.82 -1.38 -3.52
N GLY A 123 9.73 -1.72 -2.24
CA GLY A 123 10.85 -1.65 -1.33
C GLY A 123 11.65 -2.95 -1.31
N ILE A 124 12.42 -3.13 -0.26
CA ILE A 124 13.17 -4.37 0.01
C ILE A 124 12.63 -4.95 1.31
N PHE A 125 12.13 -6.20 1.23
CA PHE A 125 11.58 -6.88 2.40
C PHE A 125 12.63 -6.99 3.52
N GLY A 126 12.24 -6.59 4.72
CA GLY A 126 13.11 -6.67 5.90
C GLY A 126 14.18 -5.57 6.01
N ALA A 127 14.30 -4.68 5.04
CA ALA A 127 15.28 -3.60 5.08
C ALA A 127 14.78 -2.40 5.89
N ASP A 128 15.72 -1.56 6.31
CA ASP A 128 15.40 -0.24 6.89
C ASP A 128 15.05 0.72 5.75
N MET A 129 13.76 0.89 5.52
CA MET A 129 13.23 1.69 4.42
C MET A 129 12.86 3.09 4.88
N LYS A 130 13.31 4.09 4.14
CA LYS A 130 12.89 5.50 4.30
C LYS A 130 11.85 5.79 3.23
N ILE A 131 10.62 6.06 3.65
CA ILE A 131 9.50 6.30 2.74
C ILE A 131 9.17 7.79 2.76
N SER A 132 9.24 8.41 1.59
CA SER A 132 8.81 9.79 1.37
C SER A 132 7.56 9.79 0.51
N LEU A 133 6.60 10.65 0.84
CA LEU A 133 5.36 10.77 0.06
C LEU A 133 4.78 12.16 0.18
N CYS A 134 4.07 12.56 -0.86
CA CYS A 134 3.20 13.74 -0.83
C CYS A 134 1.76 13.26 -1.03
N LEU A 135 0.90 13.47 -0.03
CA LEU A 135 -0.50 13.07 -0.14
C LEU A 135 -1.23 13.88 -1.20
N LEU A 136 -2.03 13.19 -2.01
CA LEU A 136 -2.98 13.83 -2.90
C LEU A 136 -4.23 14.16 -2.06
N TYR A 137 -4.29 15.40 -1.54
CA TYR A 137 -5.35 15.86 -0.66
C TYR A 137 -6.26 16.82 -1.43
N THR A 138 -7.43 16.32 -1.80
CA THR A 138 -8.32 17.04 -2.73
C THR A 138 -9.48 17.75 -2.06
N SER A 139 -9.84 17.36 -0.84
CA SER A 139 -10.91 18.04 -0.11
C SER A 139 -10.78 17.80 1.40
N PRO A 140 -11.24 18.76 2.22
CA PRO A 140 -11.36 18.53 3.66
C PRO A 140 -12.35 17.40 3.91
N SER A 141 -12.22 16.74 5.06
CA SER A 141 -13.19 15.73 5.45
C SER A 141 -14.59 16.37 5.61
N PRO A 142 -15.68 15.60 5.47
CA PRO A 142 -17.02 16.12 5.72
C PRO A 142 -17.19 16.75 7.10
N ARG A 143 -16.44 16.28 8.09
CA ARG A 143 -16.44 16.87 9.45
C ARG A 143 -15.82 18.26 9.46
N ASP A 144 -14.77 18.46 8.68
CA ASP A 144 -14.10 19.76 8.58
C ASP A 144 -14.97 20.78 7.86
N ARG A 145 -15.83 20.35 6.94
CA ARG A 145 -16.77 21.21 6.23
C ARG A 145 -17.90 21.75 7.11
N SER A 146 -18.18 21.09 8.22
CA SER A 146 -19.22 21.52 9.16
C SER A 146 -18.75 22.63 10.11
N LEU A 147 -17.51 22.96 10.05
CA LEU A 147 -16.92 24.06 10.78
C LEU A 147 -16.99 25.35 9.94
#